data_be6cc7d4a49d4e0b9024c0bd79d8da10
#
_entry.id   be6cc7d4a49d4e0b9024c0bd79d8da10
#
_cell.length_a   1.000
_cell.length_b   1.000
_cell.length_c   1.000
_cell.angle_alpha   90.00
_cell.angle_beta   90.00
_cell.angle_gamma   90.00
#
_symmetry.space_group_name_H-M   'P 1'
#
loop_
_entity.id
_entity.type
_entity.pdbx_description
1 polymer ?
#
loop_
_entity_poly.entity_id
_entity_poly.type
_entity_poly.pdbx_seq_one_letter_code
_entity_poly.pdbx_strand_id
1 'polypeptide(L)'
;MKRLMVTVALAMFAIPAFAAIEYDFVLKNQSDDSVKPVTDLTARAIIDGTRSRVDFLGGNLYPPGTYVVSSDDSQRLYFVDPAKQWYTEFNTTHAATTLGASNIRIDNLKSDVKRLGDRQTIAGIDAEHYRLTMSYDITVTMRNIPLRQHVTTDIDRWVTTQFTTTDLFGTSSMRTGNPMIDQVIDAETGKIPGFAMRQTVTTRTNFDAPKRRTELKVPTQRIIIREMWVTKVRETAPNASVFIVPASYRRADQPEQKAATQLTFAPTN
;
A
#
# COMPACT_ATOMS: atom_id res chain seq x y z
N MET A 1 51.01 9.71 50.91
CA MET A 1 50.04 10.22 49.92
C MET A 1 49.72 9.08 48.98
N LYS A 2 48.56 8.43 49.11
CA LYS A 2 48.08 7.36 48.20
C LYS A 2 47.15 8.00 47.15
N ARG A 3 47.54 7.95 45.87
CA ARG A 3 46.74 8.42 44.76
C ARG A 3 45.73 7.32 44.40
N LEU A 4 44.45 7.62 44.56
CA LEU A 4 43.32 6.78 44.16
C LEU A 4 43.08 7.04 42.66
N MET A 5 43.37 6.05 41.81
CA MET A 5 42.96 6.10 40.39
C MET A 5 41.50 5.63 40.32
N VAL A 6 40.61 6.57 39.93
CA VAL A 6 39.22 6.26 39.62
C VAL A 6 39.14 5.95 38.11
N THR A 7 38.96 4.66 37.80
CA THR A 7 38.73 4.20 36.44
C THR A 7 37.24 4.39 36.14
N VAL A 8 36.91 5.38 35.32
CA VAL A 8 35.53 5.59 34.80
C VAL A 8 35.33 4.61 33.66
N ALA A 9 34.53 3.55 33.89
CA ALA A 9 34.07 2.66 32.83
C ALA A 9 32.97 3.36 32.04
N LEU A 10 33.28 3.79 30.82
CA LEU A 10 32.29 4.28 29.84
C LEU A 10 31.47 3.09 29.33
N ALA A 11 30.29 2.87 29.91
CA ALA A 11 29.30 1.96 29.34
C ALA A 11 28.77 2.58 28.02
N MET A 12 29.29 2.12 26.89
CA MET A 12 28.69 2.38 25.58
C MET A 12 27.32 1.72 25.55
N PHE A 13 26.27 2.49 25.74
CA PHE A 13 24.90 2.07 25.38
C PHE A 13 24.88 1.90 23.87
N ALA A 14 24.95 0.66 23.41
CA ALA A 14 24.64 0.32 22.04
C ALA A 14 23.16 0.72 21.82
N ILE A 15 22.91 1.81 21.12
CA ILE A 15 21.58 2.17 20.62
C ILE A 15 21.19 1.00 19.71
N PRO A 16 20.08 0.30 19.95
CA PRO A 16 19.63 -0.74 19.04
C PRO A 16 19.43 -0.09 17.66
N ALA A 17 20.30 -0.43 16.74
CA ALA A 17 20.07 -0.12 15.34
C ALA A 17 18.77 -0.85 14.98
N PHE A 18 17.72 -0.12 14.59
CA PHE A 18 16.50 -0.73 14.09
C PHE A 18 16.90 -1.64 12.92
N ALA A 19 16.71 -2.94 13.10
CA ALA A 19 17.02 -3.90 12.07
C ALA A 19 16.06 -3.68 10.91
N ALA A 20 16.58 -3.67 9.69
CA ALA A 20 15.73 -3.67 8.50
C ALA A 20 14.93 -4.98 8.46
N ILE A 21 13.76 -4.94 7.84
CA ILE A 21 12.89 -6.11 7.68
C ILE A 21 12.82 -6.49 6.22
N GLU A 22 13.03 -7.79 5.96
CA GLU A 22 12.75 -8.41 4.67
C GLU A 22 11.57 -9.35 4.83
N TYR A 23 10.59 -9.25 3.93
CA TYR A 23 9.43 -10.16 3.92
C TYR A 23 8.96 -10.50 2.51
N ASP A 24 8.55 -11.75 2.33
CA ASP A 24 7.87 -12.23 1.14
C ASP A 24 6.36 -12.14 1.37
N PHE A 25 5.61 -11.66 0.39
CA PHE A 25 4.17 -11.53 0.48
C PHE A 25 3.46 -11.88 -0.83
N VAL A 26 2.20 -12.19 -0.71
CA VAL A 26 1.28 -12.40 -1.84
C VAL A 26 0.16 -11.38 -1.73
N LEU A 27 -0.22 -10.80 -2.88
CA LEU A 27 -1.37 -9.92 -3.02
C LEU A 27 -2.30 -10.50 -4.09
N LYS A 28 -3.60 -10.54 -3.79
CA LYS A 28 -4.65 -10.92 -4.74
C LYS A 28 -5.74 -9.88 -4.79
N ASN A 29 -6.16 -9.52 -5.99
CA ASN A 29 -7.32 -8.67 -6.22
C ASN A 29 -8.38 -9.46 -6.96
N GLN A 30 -9.60 -9.46 -6.44
CA GLN A 30 -10.77 -10.09 -7.04
C GLN A 30 -11.88 -9.05 -7.19
N SER A 31 -12.64 -9.15 -8.25
CA SER A 31 -13.84 -8.35 -8.47
C SER A 31 -14.98 -9.27 -8.84
N ASP A 32 -16.20 -8.94 -8.44
CA ASP A 32 -17.43 -9.61 -8.86
C ASP A 32 -17.75 -9.35 -10.36
N ASP A 33 -17.04 -8.42 -10.97
CA ASP A 33 -17.11 -8.20 -12.40
C ASP A 33 -16.43 -9.35 -13.15
N SER A 34 -17.23 -10.25 -13.71
CA SER A 34 -16.78 -11.47 -14.41
C SER A 34 -15.90 -11.20 -15.64
N VAL A 35 -15.82 -9.96 -16.08
CA VAL A 35 -15.00 -9.53 -17.23
C VAL A 35 -13.55 -9.28 -16.83
N LYS A 36 -13.26 -9.08 -15.53
CA LYS A 36 -11.90 -8.74 -15.08
C LYS A 36 -11.17 -9.96 -14.53
N PRO A 37 -9.97 -10.24 -15.04
CA PRO A 37 -9.15 -11.30 -14.49
C PRO A 37 -8.76 -10.99 -13.03
N VAL A 38 -8.64 -12.03 -12.22
CA VAL A 38 -7.98 -11.93 -10.91
C VAL A 38 -6.56 -11.45 -11.13
N THR A 39 -6.18 -10.36 -10.46
CA THR A 39 -4.78 -9.93 -10.46
C THR A 39 -4.09 -10.44 -9.21
N ASP A 40 -2.91 -10.99 -9.40
CA ASP A 40 -2.08 -11.47 -8.31
C ASP A 40 -0.64 -10.96 -8.43
N LEU A 41 0.04 -10.96 -7.30
CA LEU A 41 1.42 -10.56 -7.16
C LEU A 41 2.08 -11.40 -6.08
N THR A 42 3.25 -11.94 -6.40
CA THR A 42 4.19 -12.46 -5.39
C THR A 42 5.39 -11.55 -5.39
N ALA A 43 5.76 -11.03 -4.23
CA ALA A 43 6.83 -10.07 -4.14
C ALA A 43 7.64 -10.24 -2.85
N ARG A 44 8.84 -9.66 -2.86
CA ARG A 44 9.72 -9.49 -1.70
C ARG A 44 9.91 -8.02 -1.41
N ALA A 45 9.67 -7.61 -0.17
CA ALA A 45 9.94 -6.26 0.28
C ALA A 45 11.10 -6.23 1.26
N ILE A 46 11.90 -5.16 1.19
CA ILE A 46 12.92 -4.80 2.17
C ILE A 46 12.63 -3.38 2.63
N ILE A 47 12.54 -3.18 3.94
CA ILE A 47 12.29 -1.87 4.55
C ILE A 47 13.40 -1.58 5.56
N ASP A 48 14.02 -0.41 5.44
CA ASP A 48 15.08 0.07 6.32
C ASP A 48 14.84 1.56 6.65
N GLY A 49 14.17 1.81 7.73
CA GLY A 49 13.71 3.16 8.10
C GLY A 49 12.75 3.72 7.04
N THR A 50 13.17 4.80 6.37
CA THR A 50 12.40 5.46 5.29
C THR A 50 12.70 4.89 3.90
N ARG A 51 13.70 4.00 3.78
CA ARG A 51 14.08 3.36 2.52
C ARG A 51 13.30 2.09 2.30
N SER A 52 12.96 1.81 1.06
CA SER A 52 12.23 0.60 0.73
C SER A 52 12.57 0.08 -0.66
N ARG A 53 12.45 -1.23 -0.81
CA ARG A 53 12.54 -1.92 -2.09
C ARG A 53 11.52 -3.04 -2.15
N VAL A 54 10.89 -3.21 -3.31
CA VAL A 54 9.95 -4.30 -3.57
C VAL A 54 10.30 -4.95 -4.88
N ASP A 55 10.76 -6.18 -4.82
CA ASP A 55 11.07 -7.02 -5.98
C ASP A 55 9.83 -7.84 -6.36
N PHE A 56 9.39 -7.76 -7.62
CA PHE A 56 8.27 -8.53 -8.15
C PHE A 56 8.76 -9.89 -8.63
N LEU A 57 8.34 -10.94 -7.92
CA LEU A 57 8.81 -12.30 -8.14
C LEU A 57 7.90 -13.11 -9.06
N GLY A 58 6.62 -12.78 -9.11
CA GLY A 58 5.63 -13.51 -9.90
C GLY A 58 4.25 -12.87 -9.86
N GLY A 59 3.30 -13.49 -10.57
CA GLY A 59 1.96 -12.99 -10.74
C GLY A 59 1.74 -12.28 -12.09
N ASN A 60 0.59 -11.61 -12.23
CA ASN A 60 0.20 -10.97 -13.48
C ASN A 60 0.06 -9.44 -13.35
N LEU A 61 0.33 -8.87 -12.15
CA LEU A 61 0.21 -7.43 -11.92
C LEU A 61 1.42 -6.65 -12.44
N TYR A 62 2.64 -7.19 -12.23
CA TYR A 62 3.90 -6.60 -12.69
C TYR A 62 4.79 -7.66 -13.34
N PRO A 63 5.63 -7.29 -14.31
CA PRO A 63 6.59 -8.22 -14.89
C PRO A 63 7.56 -8.76 -13.82
N PRO A 64 7.72 -10.09 -13.71
CA PRO A 64 8.70 -10.67 -12.78
C PRO A 64 10.13 -10.20 -13.09
N GLY A 65 10.91 -9.97 -12.03
CA GLY A 65 12.29 -9.45 -12.13
C GLY A 65 12.39 -7.93 -12.20
N THR A 66 11.27 -7.21 -12.28
CA THR A 66 11.25 -5.75 -12.08
C THR A 66 11.11 -5.41 -10.59
N TYR A 67 11.39 -4.17 -10.20
CA TYR A 67 11.25 -3.75 -8.82
C TYR A 67 10.90 -2.28 -8.69
N VAL A 68 10.39 -1.92 -7.52
CA VAL A 68 10.20 -0.52 -7.09
C VAL A 68 11.15 -0.24 -5.94
N VAL A 69 11.77 0.95 -5.95
CA VAL A 69 12.66 1.38 -4.89
C VAL A 69 12.38 2.83 -4.50
N SER A 70 12.48 3.10 -3.18
CA SER A 70 12.54 4.44 -2.62
C SER A 70 13.77 4.56 -1.74
N SER A 71 14.55 5.61 -1.94
CA SER A 71 15.74 5.91 -1.14
C SER A 71 15.50 6.93 -0.03
N ASP A 72 14.40 7.66 -0.10
CA ASP A 72 14.02 8.73 0.81
C ASP A 72 12.50 8.72 1.03
N ASP A 73 12.04 8.86 2.24
CA ASP A 73 10.68 9.06 2.78
C ASP A 73 9.45 8.64 1.92
N SER A 74 9.64 7.80 0.90
CA SER A 74 8.61 7.30 -0.02
C SER A 74 7.95 8.37 -0.92
N GLN A 75 8.46 9.59 -0.99
CA GLN A 75 7.92 10.63 -1.87
C GLN A 75 8.27 10.39 -3.33
N ARG A 76 9.45 9.81 -3.58
CA ARG A 76 9.91 9.41 -4.91
C ARG A 76 10.04 7.91 -4.99
N LEU A 77 9.32 7.33 -5.91
CA LEU A 77 9.39 5.91 -6.23
C LEU A 77 10.01 5.74 -7.62
N TYR A 78 10.90 4.79 -7.73
CA TYR A 78 11.51 4.42 -9.00
C TYR A 78 11.09 3.00 -9.34
N PHE A 79 10.33 2.85 -10.43
CA PHE A 79 10.10 1.54 -11.04
C PHE A 79 11.29 1.23 -11.94
N VAL A 80 11.87 0.07 -11.78
CA VAL A 80 13.12 -0.34 -12.44
C VAL A 80 12.90 -1.65 -13.18
N ASP A 81 13.35 -1.69 -14.44
CA ASP A 81 13.41 -2.90 -15.26
C ASP A 81 14.89 -3.24 -15.52
N PRO A 82 15.47 -4.21 -14.77
CA PRO A 82 16.86 -4.59 -14.92
C PRO A 82 17.17 -5.20 -16.28
N ALA A 83 16.23 -5.92 -16.90
CA ALA A 83 16.43 -6.56 -18.18
C ALA A 83 16.65 -5.54 -19.31
N LYS A 84 15.99 -4.38 -19.19
CA LYS A 84 16.12 -3.28 -20.14
C LYS A 84 17.10 -2.19 -19.68
N GLN A 85 17.63 -2.31 -18.47
CA GLN A 85 18.52 -1.32 -17.84
C GLN A 85 17.92 0.10 -17.85
N TRP A 86 16.63 0.25 -17.56
CA TRP A 86 15.96 1.53 -17.45
C TRP A 86 15.14 1.67 -16.17
N TYR A 87 14.79 2.90 -15.85
CA TYR A 87 13.89 3.24 -14.75
C TYR A 87 12.92 4.36 -15.12
N THR A 88 11.80 4.45 -14.42
CA THR A 88 10.91 5.61 -14.44
C THR A 88 10.65 6.09 -13.02
N GLU A 89 10.53 7.41 -12.87
CA GLU A 89 10.30 8.07 -11.59
C GLU A 89 8.82 8.40 -11.44
N PHE A 90 8.26 8.08 -10.30
CA PHE A 90 6.91 8.47 -9.91
C PHE A 90 6.96 9.38 -8.69
N ASN A 91 6.26 10.49 -8.76
CA ASN A 91 5.99 11.31 -7.61
C ASN A 91 4.59 10.98 -7.09
N THR A 92 4.50 10.39 -5.90
CA THR A 92 3.24 9.96 -5.29
C THR A 92 2.28 11.13 -5.04
N THR A 93 2.81 12.33 -4.78
CA THR A 93 2.01 13.55 -4.58
C THR A 93 1.30 13.99 -5.86
N HIS A 94 1.93 13.85 -7.03
CA HIS A 94 1.32 14.23 -8.32
C HIS A 94 0.21 13.27 -8.75
N ALA A 95 0.34 11.98 -8.44
CA ALA A 95 -0.70 11.01 -8.76
C ALA A 95 -2.03 11.31 -8.01
N ALA A 96 -1.93 11.70 -6.74
CA ALA A 96 -3.09 12.07 -5.93
C ALA A 96 -3.80 13.34 -6.45
N THR A 97 -3.05 14.35 -6.91
CA THR A 97 -3.63 15.61 -7.44
C THR A 97 -4.35 15.43 -8.78
N THR A 98 -3.91 14.51 -9.62
CA THR A 98 -4.56 14.23 -10.91
C THR A 98 -5.94 13.59 -10.75
N LEU A 99 -6.12 12.73 -9.73
CA LEU A 99 -7.41 12.11 -9.38
C LEU A 99 -8.35 13.08 -8.64
N GLY A 100 -7.81 14.06 -7.91
CA GLY A 100 -8.57 15.06 -7.16
C GLY A 100 -9.21 16.17 -8.01
N ALA A 101 -8.85 16.30 -9.31
CA ALA A 101 -9.37 17.33 -10.21
C ALA A 101 -10.79 17.05 -10.77
N SER A 102 -11.40 15.91 -10.41
CA SER A 102 -12.76 15.56 -10.81
C SER A 102 -13.75 16.26 -9.88
N ASN A 103 -14.94 16.64 -10.41
CA ASN A 103 -16.08 17.14 -9.63
C ASN A 103 -16.66 16.05 -8.71
N ILE A 104 -15.86 15.62 -7.72
CA ILE A 104 -16.19 14.58 -6.76
C ILE A 104 -16.58 15.26 -5.45
N ARG A 105 -17.78 14.98 -4.96
CA ARG A 105 -18.23 15.36 -3.63
C ARG A 105 -18.36 14.11 -2.76
N ILE A 106 -17.85 14.18 -1.54
CA ILE A 106 -17.92 13.11 -0.56
C ILE A 106 -18.75 13.61 0.61
N ASP A 107 -19.75 12.81 1.00
CA ASP A 107 -20.65 13.09 2.10
C ASP A 107 -20.74 11.86 3.03
N ASN A 108 -21.26 12.06 4.24
CA ASN A 108 -21.63 11.00 5.19
C ASN A 108 -20.48 10.06 5.56
N LEU A 109 -19.23 10.55 5.54
CA LEU A 109 -18.06 9.75 5.90
C LEU A 109 -18.13 9.33 7.37
N LYS A 110 -18.08 8.02 7.60
CA LYS A 110 -18.04 7.37 8.91
C LYS A 110 -16.94 6.35 8.93
N SER A 111 -16.25 6.19 10.06
CA SER A 111 -15.22 5.19 10.27
C SER A 111 -15.28 4.67 11.71
N ASP A 112 -14.86 3.42 11.90
CA ASP A 112 -14.77 2.77 13.21
C ASP A 112 -13.66 1.72 13.19
N VAL A 113 -12.82 1.69 14.23
CA VAL A 113 -11.76 0.70 14.42
C VAL A 113 -12.06 -0.11 15.67
N LYS A 114 -12.04 -1.43 15.51
CA LYS A 114 -12.24 -2.39 16.60
C LYS A 114 -11.07 -3.36 16.69
N ARG A 115 -10.58 -3.56 17.91
CA ARG A 115 -9.73 -4.70 18.28
C ARG A 115 -10.64 -5.88 18.54
N LEU A 116 -10.48 -6.97 17.80
CA LEU A 116 -11.37 -8.14 17.93
C LEU A 116 -10.91 -9.14 18.98
N GLY A 117 -9.62 -9.08 19.38
CA GLY A 117 -9.05 -9.94 20.41
C GLY A 117 -8.57 -11.32 19.93
N ASP A 118 -8.91 -11.70 18.69
CA ASP A 118 -8.42 -12.92 18.09
C ASP A 118 -6.91 -12.84 17.85
N ARG A 119 -6.23 -13.99 17.93
CA ARG A 119 -4.80 -14.12 17.64
C ARG A 119 -4.57 -15.27 16.66
N GLN A 120 -3.60 -15.07 15.77
CA GLN A 120 -3.18 -16.08 14.80
C GLN A 120 -1.67 -15.99 14.58
N THR A 121 -1.02 -17.14 14.44
CA THR A 121 0.39 -17.19 14.01
C THR A 121 0.47 -17.17 12.50
N ILE A 122 1.12 -16.17 11.91
CA ILE A 122 1.30 -15.97 10.47
C ILE A 122 2.79 -15.90 10.18
N ALA A 123 3.30 -16.74 9.30
CA ALA A 123 4.73 -16.86 8.98
C ALA A 123 5.62 -17.04 10.24
N GLY A 124 5.11 -17.74 11.27
CA GLY A 124 5.81 -17.97 12.55
C GLY A 124 5.72 -16.82 13.55
N ILE A 125 4.99 -15.75 13.25
CA ILE A 125 4.85 -14.56 14.08
C ILE A 125 3.41 -14.44 14.60
N ASP A 126 3.26 -14.14 15.88
CA ASP A 126 1.94 -13.91 16.48
C ASP A 126 1.40 -12.54 16.04
N ALA A 127 0.17 -12.57 15.56
CA ALA A 127 -0.55 -11.40 15.08
C ALA A 127 -1.91 -11.28 15.75
N GLU A 128 -2.35 -10.06 15.99
CA GLU A 128 -3.61 -9.69 16.61
C GLU A 128 -4.56 -9.09 15.59
N HIS A 129 -5.86 -9.38 15.74
CA HIS A 129 -6.89 -9.04 14.76
C HIS A 129 -7.55 -7.69 15.07
N TYR A 130 -7.58 -6.83 14.06
CA TYR A 130 -8.31 -5.57 14.05
C TYR A 130 -9.24 -5.51 12.85
N ARG A 131 -10.35 -4.79 13.02
CA ARG A 131 -11.28 -4.44 11.94
C ARG A 131 -11.44 -2.95 11.87
N LEU A 132 -11.23 -2.39 10.67
CA LEU A 132 -11.60 -1.02 10.33
C LEU A 132 -12.78 -1.08 9.36
N THR A 133 -13.87 -0.37 9.68
CA THR A 133 -15.01 -0.18 8.78
C THR A 133 -15.09 1.27 8.37
N MET A 134 -15.38 1.53 7.10
CA MET A 134 -15.62 2.88 6.57
C MET A 134 -16.86 2.87 5.68
N SER A 135 -17.64 3.95 5.71
CA SER A 135 -18.73 4.17 4.77
C SER A 135 -18.83 5.64 4.40
N TYR A 136 -19.14 5.92 3.14
CA TYR A 136 -19.29 7.28 2.64
C TYR A 136 -20.10 7.29 1.34
N ASP A 137 -20.66 8.46 1.00
CA ASP A 137 -21.34 8.69 -0.26
C ASP A 137 -20.43 9.49 -1.20
N ILE A 138 -20.35 9.06 -2.45
CA ILE A 138 -19.67 9.77 -3.51
C ILE A 138 -20.70 10.30 -4.51
N THR A 139 -20.59 11.55 -4.87
CA THR A 139 -21.30 12.12 -6.01
C THR A 139 -20.28 12.57 -7.05
N VAL A 140 -20.30 11.94 -8.21
CA VAL A 140 -19.50 12.33 -9.38
C VAL A 140 -20.39 13.02 -10.39
N THR A 141 -20.08 14.25 -10.77
CA THR A 141 -20.86 14.97 -11.79
C THR A 141 -20.20 14.81 -13.16
N MET A 142 -20.84 14.06 -14.04
CA MET A 142 -20.41 13.87 -15.43
C MET A 142 -21.42 14.51 -16.38
N ARG A 143 -20.98 15.45 -17.23
CA ARG A 143 -21.84 16.15 -18.19
C ARG A 143 -23.13 16.69 -17.55
N ASN A 144 -23.01 17.31 -16.36
CA ASN A 144 -24.10 17.84 -15.55
C ASN A 144 -25.09 16.78 -15.01
N ILE A 145 -24.74 15.50 -15.05
CA ILE A 145 -25.53 14.41 -14.47
C ILE A 145 -24.82 13.96 -13.19
N PRO A 146 -25.43 14.12 -11.99
CA PRO A 146 -24.86 13.60 -10.76
C PRO A 146 -25.07 12.08 -10.70
N LEU A 147 -23.98 11.34 -10.59
CA LEU A 147 -23.96 9.92 -10.33
C LEU A 147 -23.62 9.73 -8.85
N ARG A 148 -24.53 9.16 -8.09
CA ARG A 148 -24.33 8.88 -6.66
C ARG A 148 -23.96 7.43 -6.44
N GLN A 149 -23.08 7.22 -5.50
CA GLN A 149 -22.59 5.91 -5.09
C GLN A 149 -22.48 5.88 -3.57
N HIS A 150 -22.92 4.79 -2.96
CA HIS A 150 -22.64 4.50 -1.56
C HIS A 150 -21.53 3.46 -1.48
N VAL A 151 -20.44 3.81 -0.80
CA VAL A 151 -19.25 2.95 -0.65
C VAL A 151 -19.14 2.50 0.79
N THR A 152 -18.96 1.19 0.97
CA THR A 152 -18.61 0.58 2.26
C THR A 152 -17.31 -0.19 2.09
N THR A 153 -16.36 0.03 2.99
CA THR A 153 -15.08 -0.68 3.00
C THR A 153 -14.90 -1.33 4.36
N ASP A 154 -14.73 -2.65 4.37
CA ASP A 154 -14.36 -3.45 5.52
C ASP A 154 -12.90 -3.89 5.36
N ILE A 155 -12.08 -3.65 6.38
CA ILE A 155 -10.67 -4.01 6.41
C ILE A 155 -10.43 -4.90 7.63
N ASP A 156 -10.18 -6.18 7.39
CA ASP A 156 -9.70 -7.12 8.40
C ASP A 156 -8.17 -7.15 8.36
N ARG A 157 -7.52 -6.81 9.49
CA ARG A 157 -6.08 -6.65 9.56
C ARG A 157 -5.50 -7.42 10.74
N TRP A 158 -4.53 -8.29 10.44
CA TRP A 158 -3.75 -9.02 11.43
C TRP A 158 -2.38 -8.37 11.56
N VAL A 159 -2.05 -7.87 12.74
CA VAL A 159 -0.85 -7.07 12.99
C VAL A 159 0.02 -7.67 14.08
N THR A 160 1.33 -7.45 13.97
CA THR A 160 2.30 -7.77 15.01
C THR A 160 3.02 -6.51 15.46
N THR A 161 3.31 -6.42 16.75
CA THR A 161 4.14 -5.34 17.33
C THR A 161 5.61 -5.71 17.43
N GLN A 162 6.02 -6.88 16.93
CA GLN A 162 7.43 -7.29 16.93
C GLN A 162 8.28 -6.41 16.02
N PHE A 163 7.66 -5.79 15.00
CA PHE A 163 8.34 -4.91 14.06
C PHE A 163 7.79 -3.49 14.18
N THR A 164 8.70 -2.51 14.22
CA THR A 164 8.37 -1.09 14.35
C THR A 164 8.29 -0.36 13.00
N THR A 165 8.46 -1.09 11.90
CA THR A 165 8.47 -0.51 10.57
C THR A 165 7.07 -0.25 10.03
N THR A 166 6.97 0.75 9.15
CA THR A 166 5.72 1.08 8.47
C THR A 166 5.44 0.04 7.37
N ASP A 167 4.21 -0.43 7.31
CA ASP A 167 3.73 -1.30 6.25
C ASP A 167 3.55 -0.49 4.95
N LEU A 168 4.42 -0.73 3.96
CA LEU A 168 4.39 -0.05 2.67
C LEU A 168 3.13 -0.36 1.84
N PHE A 169 2.59 -1.57 1.97
CA PHE A 169 1.47 -2.03 1.15
C PHE A 169 0.13 -1.99 1.87
N GLY A 170 0.11 -2.06 3.20
CA GLY A 170 -1.13 -2.06 3.96
C GLY A 170 -1.89 -0.74 3.89
N THR A 171 -1.19 0.38 4.02
CA THR A 171 -1.81 1.71 3.95
C THR A 171 -1.85 2.27 2.53
N SER A 172 -0.81 2.08 1.73
CA SER A 172 -0.77 2.57 0.35
C SER A 172 -1.80 1.91 -0.57
N SER A 173 -2.12 0.63 -0.34
CA SER A 173 -3.15 -0.08 -1.10
C SER A 173 -4.58 0.40 -0.81
N MET A 174 -4.78 1.17 0.26
CA MET A 174 -6.07 1.72 0.65
C MET A 174 -6.29 3.15 0.19
N ARG A 175 -5.25 3.84 -0.28
CA ARG A 175 -5.38 5.23 -0.72
C ARG A 175 -6.30 5.34 -1.93
N THR A 176 -7.27 6.25 -1.80
CA THR A 176 -8.28 6.51 -2.82
C THR A 176 -7.87 7.61 -3.80
N GLY A 177 -6.81 8.36 -3.46
CA GLY A 177 -6.40 9.58 -4.15
C GLY A 177 -7.25 10.81 -3.80
N ASN A 178 -8.24 10.65 -2.92
CA ASN A 178 -9.00 11.77 -2.38
C ASN A 178 -8.44 12.17 -1.02
N PRO A 179 -7.91 13.41 -0.85
CA PRO A 179 -7.23 13.82 0.39
C PRO A 179 -8.09 13.69 1.64
N MET A 180 -9.41 13.92 1.55
CA MET A 180 -10.32 13.84 2.69
C MET A 180 -10.47 12.39 3.17
N ILE A 181 -10.66 11.44 2.25
CA ILE A 181 -10.77 10.02 2.60
C ILE A 181 -9.41 9.50 3.08
N ASP A 182 -8.35 9.85 2.36
CA ASP A 182 -7.00 9.37 2.67
C ASP A 182 -6.53 9.86 4.05
N GLN A 183 -6.89 11.09 4.46
CA GLN A 183 -6.65 11.60 5.81
C GLN A 183 -7.39 10.78 6.89
N VAL A 184 -8.63 10.37 6.62
CA VAL A 184 -9.38 9.51 7.56
C VAL A 184 -8.77 8.10 7.61
N ILE A 185 -8.39 7.54 6.46
CA ILE A 185 -7.67 6.25 6.42
C ILE A 185 -6.40 6.32 7.27
N ASP A 186 -5.58 7.36 7.10
CA ASP A 186 -4.35 7.53 7.88
C ASP A 186 -4.63 7.66 9.39
N ALA A 187 -5.65 8.46 9.78
CA ALA A 187 -6.03 8.64 11.17
C ALA A 187 -6.56 7.34 11.81
N GLU A 188 -7.35 6.56 11.09
CA GLU A 188 -7.93 5.32 11.60
C GLU A 188 -6.90 4.18 11.62
N THR A 189 -6.10 4.05 10.56
CA THR A 189 -5.02 3.04 10.54
C THR A 189 -3.92 3.32 11.55
N GLY A 190 -3.68 4.60 11.86
CA GLY A 190 -2.77 5.00 12.94
C GLY A 190 -3.18 4.52 14.35
N LYS A 191 -4.46 4.15 14.53
CA LYS A 191 -4.94 3.53 15.79
C LYS A 191 -4.60 2.03 15.88
N ILE A 192 -4.19 1.41 14.77
CA ILE A 192 -3.83 -0.02 14.70
C ILE A 192 -2.30 -0.12 14.80
N PRO A 193 -1.75 -0.54 15.95
CA PRO A 193 -0.30 -0.55 16.12
C PRO A 193 0.34 -1.74 15.41
N GLY A 194 1.52 -1.52 14.83
CA GLY A 194 2.39 -2.58 14.35
C GLY A 194 2.31 -2.86 12.85
N PHE A 195 2.98 -3.92 12.45
CA PHE A 195 3.17 -4.35 11.06
C PHE A 195 2.08 -5.34 10.63
N ALA A 196 1.49 -5.13 9.45
CA ALA A 196 0.44 -6.00 8.94
C ALA A 196 1.03 -7.31 8.38
N MET A 197 0.67 -8.42 9.00
CA MET A 197 1.01 -9.78 8.57
C MET A 197 -0.02 -10.33 7.56
N ARG A 198 -1.27 -9.91 7.67
CA ARG A 198 -2.36 -10.23 6.73
C ARG A 198 -3.37 -9.10 6.71
N GLN A 199 -3.91 -8.81 5.54
CA GLN A 199 -4.97 -7.83 5.38
C GLN A 199 -5.95 -8.30 4.30
N THR A 200 -7.25 -8.14 4.58
CA THR A 200 -8.32 -8.32 3.61
C THR A 200 -9.12 -7.02 3.55
N VAL A 201 -9.20 -6.40 2.38
CA VAL A 201 -9.99 -5.20 2.12
C VAL A 201 -11.16 -5.58 1.23
N THR A 202 -12.37 -5.44 1.73
CA THR A 202 -13.59 -5.65 0.95
C THR A 202 -14.29 -4.31 0.74
N THR A 203 -14.32 -3.85 -0.50
CA THR A 203 -15.02 -2.62 -0.89
C THR A 203 -16.29 -2.97 -1.66
N ARG A 204 -17.43 -2.47 -1.16
CA ARG A 204 -18.75 -2.60 -1.81
C ARG A 204 -19.19 -1.23 -2.25
N THR A 205 -19.49 -1.08 -3.53
CA THR A 205 -20.03 0.14 -4.13
C THR A 205 -21.45 -0.14 -4.63
N ASN A 206 -22.43 0.57 -4.08
CA ASN A 206 -23.81 0.55 -4.55
C ASN A 206 -24.03 1.80 -5.41
N PHE A 207 -24.58 1.63 -6.61
CA PHE A 207 -24.84 2.71 -7.54
C PHE A 207 -26.31 3.07 -7.52
N ASP A 208 -26.63 4.35 -7.35
CA ASP A 208 -28.00 4.81 -7.51
C ASP A 208 -28.44 4.66 -8.97
N ALA A 209 -29.63 4.12 -9.18
CA ALA A 209 -30.19 4.03 -10.52
C ALA A 209 -30.31 5.45 -11.14
N PRO A 210 -29.80 5.68 -12.37
CA PRO A 210 -29.92 6.97 -13.01
C PRO A 210 -31.39 7.32 -13.19
N LYS A 211 -31.80 8.53 -12.79
CA LYS A 211 -33.20 9.01 -12.88
C LYS A 211 -33.73 9.09 -14.32
N ARG A 212 -32.88 9.05 -15.33
CA ARG A 212 -33.21 8.91 -16.73
C ARG A 212 -32.79 7.54 -17.24
N ARG A 213 -33.69 6.81 -17.89
CA ARG A 213 -33.37 5.59 -18.63
C ARG A 213 -32.37 5.94 -19.75
N THR A 214 -31.10 5.95 -19.43
CA THR A 214 -30.03 5.88 -20.40
C THR A 214 -29.75 4.40 -20.62
N GLU A 215 -29.49 4.01 -21.87
CA GLU A 215 -29.19 2.63 -22.30
C GLU A 215 -27.90 2.02 -21.67
N LEU A 216 -27.24 2.77 -20.78
CA LEU A 216 -26.11 2.32 -20.01
C LEU A 216 -26.58 1.34 -18.92
N LYS A 217 -26.30 0.07 -19.11
CA LYS A 217 -26.40 -0.96 -18.06
C LYS A 217 -25.32 -0.70 -17.02
N VAL A 218 -25.60 0.20 -16.07
CA VAL A 218 -24.73 0.40 -14.91
C VAL A 218 -25.04 -0.73 -13.93
N PRO A 219 -24.03 -1.49 -13.44
CA PRO A 219 -24.25 -2.48 -12.40
C PRO A 219 -24.84 -1.77 -11.17
N THR A 220 -25.76 -2.42 -10.48
CA THR A 220 -26.37 -1.87 -9.24
C THR A 220 -25.42 -1.95 -8.07
N GLN A 221 -24.48 -2.88 -8.11
CA GLN A 221 -23.47 -3.11 -7.07
C GLN A 221 -22.16 -3.57 -7.72
N ARG A 222 -21.06 -3.27 -7.05
CA ARG A 222 -19.72 -3.79 -7.34
C ARG A 222 -19.03 -4.17 -6.04
N ILE A 223 -18.39 -5.33 -6.02
CA ILE A 223 -17.58 -5.80 -4.89
C ILE A 223 -16.14 -6.01 -5.37
N ILE A 224 -15.18 -5.45 -4.63
CA ILE A 224 -13.75 -5.65 -4.85
C ILE A 224 -13.19 -6.21 -3.57
N ILE A 225 -12.45 -7.32 -3.66
CA ILE A 225 -11.74 -7.94 -2.54
C ILE A 225 -10.25 -7.88 -2.86
N ARG A 226 -9.48 -7.33 -1.92
CA ARG A 226 -8.02 -7.34 -1.97
C ARG A 226 -7.51 -8.08 -0.76
N GLU A 227 -6.66 -9.06 -1.00
CA GLU A 227 -6.04 -9.84 0.06
C GLU A 227 -4.52 -9.71 -0.04
N MET A 228 -3.88 -9.43 1.08
CA MET A 228 -2.44 -9.45 1.23
C MET A 228 -2.08 -10.32 2.43
N TRP A 229 -1.07 -11.16 2.28
CA TRP A 229 -0.52 -11.91 3.41
C TRP A 229 0.97 -12.13 3.26
N VAL A 230 1.67 -12.02 4.38
CA VAL A 230 3.10 -12.32 4.51
C VAL A 230 3.28 -13.83 4.58
N THR A 231 4.18 -14.35 3.75
CA THR A 231 4.51 -15.78 3.72
C THR A 231 5.82 -16.08 4.44
N LYS A 232 6.70 -15.07 4.55
CA LYS A 232 7.98 -15.15 5.23
C LYS A 232 8.39 -13.77 5.71
N VAL A 233 9.02 -13.68 6.88
CA VAL A 233 9.56 -12.42 7.40
C VAL A 233 10.84 -12.71 8.18
N ARG A 234 11.81 -11.78 8.10
CA ARG A 234 13.07 -11.84 8.86
C ARG A 234 13.65 -10.45 9.03
N GLU A 235 14.41 -10.30 10.08
CA GLU A 235 15.32 -9.17 10.23
C GLU A 235 16.51 -9.33 9.29
N THR A 236 17.03 -8.22 8.77
CA THR A 236 18.14 -8.20 7.83
C THR A 236 18.99 -6.94 8.02
N ALA A 237 20.19 -6.94 7.46
CA ALA A 237 21.08 -5.78 7.39
C ALA A 237 21.45 -5.55 5.91
N PRO A 238 20.57 -4.95 5.10
CA PRO A 238 20.79 -4.79 3.68
C PRO A 238 21.91 -3.78 3.41
N ASN A 239 22.67 -4.02 2.33
CA ASN A 239 23.57 -3.00 1.81
C ASN A 239 22.76 -1.79 1.31
N ALA A 240 23.21 -0.57 1.60
CA ALA A 240 22.53 0.67 1.17
C ALA A 240 22.33 0.74 -0.35
N SER A 241 23.18 0.10 -1.15
CA SER A 241 23.05 0.05 -2.61
C SER A 241 21.78 -0.66 -3.12
N VAL A 242 21.13 -1.51 -2.31
CA VAL A 242 19.87 -2.17 -2.73
C VAL A 242 18.70 -1.18 -2.86
N PHE A 243 18.81 0.01 -2.23
CA PHE A 243 17.81 1.08 -2.27
C PHE A 243 18.11 2.15 -3.32
N ILE A 244 19.06 1.92 -4.21
CA ILE A 244 19.51 2.91 -5.20
C ILE A 244 19.31 2.32 -6.60
N VAL A 245 18.81 3.15 -7.53
CA VAL A 245 18.80 2.79 -8.96
C VAL A 245 20.26 2.75 -9.44
N PRO A 246 20.71 1.67 -10.13
CA PRO A 246 22.07 1.59 -10.64
C PRO A 246 22.39 2.76 -11.57
N ALA A 247 23.56 3.40 -11.37
CA ALA A 247 23.97 4.57 -12.15
C ALA A 247 24.11 4.31 -13.66
N SER A 248 24.26 3.04 -14.05
CA SER A 248 24.32 2.63 -15.46
C SER A 248 22.96 2.58 -16.15
N TYR A 249 21.85 2.69 -15.39
CA TYR A 249 20.51 2.61 -15.96
C TYR A 249 20.08 3.97 -16.50
N ARG A 250 19.43 3.96 -17.65
CA ARG A 250 18.87 5.18 -18.25
C ARG A 250 17.45 5.45 -17.75
N ARG A 251 17.04 6.71 -17.78
CA ARG A 251 15.63 7.05 -17.59
C ARG A 251 14.82 6.57 -18.80
N ALA A 252 13.66 5.97 -18.54
CA ALA A 252 12.77 5.50 -19.61
C ALA A 252 12.25 6.65 -20.47
N ASP A 253 12.10 6.42 -21.78
CA ASP A 253 11.45 7.34 -22.69
C ASP A 253 9.94 7.47 -22.40
N GLN A 254 9.30 8.51 -22.93
CA GLN A 254 7.88 8.77 -22.67
C GLN A 254 6.93 7.57 -22.92
N PRO A 255 7.07 6.79 -24.00
CA PRO A 255 6.24 5.59 -24.23
C PRO A 255 6.41 4.53 -23.15
N GLU A 256 7.66 4.30 -22.71
CA GLU A 256 8.01 3.34 -21.66
C GLU A 256 7.50 3.82 -20.29
N GLN A 257 7.61 5.12 -20.00
CA GLN A 257 7.06 5.75 -18.80
C GLN A 257 5.55 5.58 -18.74
N LYS A 258 4.84 5.78 -19.86
CA LYS A 258 3.39 5.59 -19.93
C LYS A 258 2.99 4.15 -19.65
N ALA A 259 3.71 3.17 -20.20
CA ALA A 259 3.49 1.76 -19.92
C ALA A 259 3.70 1.42 -18.44
N ALA A 260 4.81 1.89 -17.85
CA ALA A 260 5.10 1.69 -16.44
C ALA A 260 4.06 2.38 -15.52
N THR A 261 3.61 3.58 -15.88
CA THR A 261 2.54 4.30 -15.16
C THR A 261 1.23 3.52 -15.19
N GLN A 262 0.88 2.92 -16.33
CA GLN A 262 -0.32 2.07 -16.44
C GLN A 262 -0.23 0.83 -15.54
N LEU A 263 0.96 0.23 -15.41
CA LEU A 263 1.18 -0.89 -14.51
C LEU A 263 1.09 -0.48 -13.03
N THR A 264 1.66 0.68 -12.67
CA THR A 264 1.78 1.13 -11.27
C THR A 264 0.49 1.75 -10.73
N PHE A 265 -0.23 2.49 -11.59
CA PHE A 265 -1.45 3.22 -11.23
C PHE A 265 -2.67 2.72 -12.01
N ALA A 266 -2.59 1.52 -12.64
CA ALA A 266 -3.79 0.97 -13.25
C ALA A 266 -4.90 1.01 -12.20
N PRO A 267 -5.83 1.99 -12.25
CA PRO A 267 -7.00 1.88 -11.43
C PRO A 267 -7.57 0.53 -11.82
N THR A 268 -7.91 -0.26 -10.86
CA THR A 268 -8.80 -1.39 -11.10
C THR A 268 -10.10 -0.76 -11.59
N ASN A 269 -10.12 -0.35 -12.90
CA ASN A 269 -11.32 0.17 -13.54
C ASN A 269 -12.45 -0.83 -13.46
#